data_13dbaf1223bb6311c67d25ffd3463019
#
_entry.id   13dbaf1223bb6311c67d25ffd3463019
#
_cell.length_a   1.000
_cell.length_b   1.000
_cell.length_c   1.000
_cell.angle_alpha   90.00
_cell.angle_beta   90.00
_cell.angle_gamma   90.00
#
_symmetry.space_group_name_H-M   'P 1'
#
loop_
_entity.id
_entity.type
_entity.pdbx_description
1 polymer ?
#
loop_
_entity_poly.entity_id
_entity_poly.type
_entity_poly.pdbx_seq_one_letter_code
_entity_poly.pdbx_strand_id
1 'polypeptide(L)'
;MESIKKHYIVAKDGKIVSAGTIPQPADKGFVSYEVTEEQCKHYREYVIEDGKLVHSKDKEVEVKSQKVRKVRNSYLVKYVDPKQLFLVWNSLTDAEKADYTGYRTYLLDYTKQPEWYERSPKTLEEWKLEHSGLVTKTM
;
A
#
# COMPACT_ATOMS: atom_id res chain seq x y z
N MET A 1 17.58 -6.47 -34.21
CA MET A 1 16.39 -5.67 -34.01
C MET A 1 15.69 -6.07 -32.73
N GLU A 2 15.48 -5.11 -31.87
CA GLU A 2 14.80 -5.40 -30.61
C GLU A 2 13.32 -5.58 -30.83
N SER A 3 12.77 -6.63 -30.23
CA SER A 3 11.33 -6.80 -30.21
C SER A 3 10.75 -6.06 -29.02
N ILE A 4 9.83 -5.16 -29.28
CA ILE A 4 9.15 -4.42 -28.24
C ILE A 4 8.03 -5.29 -27.70
N LYS A 5 8.07 -5.58 -26.41
CA LYS A 5 7.01 -6.35 -25.78
C LYS A 5 5.77 -5.47 -25.65
N LYS A 6 4.65 -6.01 -26.08
CA LYS A 6 3.38 -5.34 -25.93
C LYS A 6 2.78 -5.72 -24.57
N HIS A 7 2.05 -4.81 -23.99
CA HIS A 7 1.40 -5.01 -22.70
C HIS A 7 -0.12 -4.91 -22.89
N TYR A 8 -0.84 -5.73 -22.13
CA TYR A 8 -2.29 -5.81 -22.24
C TYR A 8 -2.96 -5.80 -20.88
N ILE A 9 -4.10 -5.14 -20.81
CA ILE A 9 -5.03 -5.30 -19.70
C ILE A 9 -6.18 -6.13 -20.26
N VAL A 10 -6.49 -7.22 -19.56
CA VAL A 10 -7.47 -8.20 -20.03
C VAL A 10 -8.74 -8.12 -19.20
N ALA A 11 -9.88 -8.08 -19.90
CA ALA A 11 -11.19 -8.04 -19.26
C ALA A 11 -12.04 -9.21 -19.72
N LYS A 12 -13.01 -9.57 -18.88
CA LYS A 12 -14.03 -10.57 -19.20
C LYS A 12 -15.32 -10.11 -18.55
N ASP A 13 -16.42 -10.16 -19.32
CA ASP A 13 -17.74 -9.75 -18.83
C ASP A 13 -17.74 -8.32 -18.24
N GLY A 14 -17.00 -7.41 -18.87
CA GLY A 14 -16.94 -6.02 -18.46
C GLY A 14 -16.08 -5.75 -17.22
N LYS A 15 -15.36 -6.75 -16.75
CA LYS A 15 -14.48 -6.61 -15.57
C LYS A 15 -13.04 -6.94 -15.91
N ILE A 16 -12.12 -6.18 -15.38
CA ILE A 16 -10.69 -6.45 -15.55
C ILE A 16 -10.31 -7.66 -14.70
N VAL A 17 -9.66 -8.65 -15.33
CA VAL A 17 -9.29 -9.91 -14.67
C VAL A 17 -7.79 -10.12 -14.55
N SER A 18 -7.00 -9.53 -15.45
CA SER A 18 -5.56 -9.70 -15.40
C SER A 18 -4.85 -8.67 -16.28
N ALA A 19 -3.52 -8.67 -16.20
CA ALA A 19 -2.67 -7.87 -17.08
C ALA A 19 -1.36 -8.61 -17.30
N GLY A 20 -0.74 -8.37 -18.44
CA GLY A 20 0.52 -9.02 -18.76
C GLY A 20 0.93 -8.75 -20.19
N THR A 21 1.84 -9.58 -20.70
CA THR A 21 2.41 -9.43 -22.04
C THR A 21 1.74 -10.36 -23.07
N ILE A 22 0.81 -11.18 -22.63
CA ILE A 22 0.12 -12.16 -23.50
C ILE A 22 -1.37 -11.82 -23.54
N PRO A 23 -1.96 -11.54 -24.72
CA PRO A 23 -3.39 -11.33 -24.83
C PRO A 23 -4.12 -12.65 -24.64
N GLN A 24 -5.38 -12.61 -24.19
CA GLN A 24 -6.17 -13.79 -23.97
C GLN A 24 -7.12 -14.04 -25.14
N PRO A 25 -7.56 -15.29 -25.33
CA PRO A 25 -8.39 -15.63 -26.49
C PRO A 25 -9.75 -14.92 -26.50
N ALA A 26 -10.02 -14.20 -27.60
CA ALA A 26 -11.29 -13.50 -27.77
C ALA A 26 -12.47 -14.50 -27.89
N ASP A 27 -12.22 -15.68 -28.44
CA ASP A 27 -13.24 -16.73 -28.59
C ASP A 27 -13.71 -17.30 -27.25
N LYS A 28 -12.97 -17.04 -26.17
CA LYS A 28 -13.34 -17.46 -24.81
C LYS A 28 -13.94 -16.31 -23.99
N GLY A 29 -14.28 -15.21 -24.65
CA GLY A 29 -14.95 -14.09 -24.00
C GLY A 29 -14.01 -13.04 -23.40
N PHE A 30 -12.72 -13.15 -23.63
CA PHE A 30 -11.77 -12.16 -23.15
C PHE A 30 -11.61 -11.01 -24.12
N VAL A 31 -11.43 -9.83 -23.57
CA VAL A 31 -11.09 -8.63 -24.35
C VAL A 31 -9.74 -8.13 -23.85
N SER A 32 -8.77 -8.05 -24.77
CA SER A 32 -7.43 -7.61 -24.43
C SER A 32 -7.22 -6.20 -24.95
N TYR A 33 -6.89 -5.27 -24.05
CA TYR A 33 -6.62 -3.88 -24.39
C TYR A 33 -5.10 -3.67 -24.43
N GLU A 34 -4.58 -3.26 -25.57
CA GLU A 34 -3.16 -2.94 -25.66
C GLU A 34 -2.90 -1.64 -24.91
N VAL A 35 -1.95 -1.64 -23.99
CA VAL A 35 -1.67 -0.53 -23.10
C VAL A 35 -0.17 -0.30 -22.99
N THR A 36 0.22 0.79 -22.32
CA THR A 36 1.62 1.04 -22.01
C THR A 36 2.06 0.13 -20.85
N GLU A 37 3.37 -0.01 -20.69
CA GLU A 37 3.92 -0.76 -19.56
C GLU A 37 3.43 -0.18 -18.23
N GLU A 38 3.39 1.15 -18.12
CA GLU A 38 2.95 1.85 -16.93
C GLU A 38 1.48 1.53 -16.62
N GLN A 39 0.62 1.59 -17.62
CA GLN A 39 -0.80 1.24 -17.46
C GLN A 39 -0.96 -0.23 -17.03
N CYS A 40 -0.14 -1.11 -17.59
CA CYS A 40 -0.17 -2.54 -17.25
C CYS A 40 0.20 -2.76 -15.78
N LYS A 41 1.20 -2.05 -15.27
CA LYS A 41 1.59 -2.14 -13.87
C LYS A 41 0.49 -1.67 -12.93
N HIS A 42 -0.33 -0.73 -13.36
CA HIS A 42 -1.40 -0.14 -12.56
C HIS A 42 -2.79 -0.61 -12.99
N TYR A 43 -2.88 -1.81 -13.55
CA TYR A 43 -4.13 -2.31 -14.13
C TYR A 43 -5.30 -2.34 -13.15
N ARG A 44 -5.04 -2.49 -11.86
CA ARG A 44 -6.10 -2.52 -10.85
C ARG A 44 -6.77 -1.18 -10.63
N GLU A 45 -6.19 -0.10 -11.19
CA GLU A 45 -6.73 1.25 -11.09
C GLU A 45 -7.67 1.59 -12.26
N TYR A 46 -7.96 0.62 -13.11
CA TYR A 46 -8.78 0.83 -14.31
C TYR A 46 -10.10 0.10 -14.21
N VAL A 47 -11.09 0.63 -14.92
CA VAL A 47 -12.41 0.01 -15.09
C VAL A 47 -12.78 0.08 -16.56
N ILE A 48 -13.80 -0.69 -16.93
CA ILE A 48 -14.34 -0.67 -18.30
C ILE A 48 -15.62 0.16 -18.29
N GLU A 49 -15.65 1.22 -19.10
CA GLU A 49 -16.83 2.07 -19.28
C GLU A 49 -17.11 2.21 -20.76
N ASP A 50 -18.32 1.84 -21.19
CA ASP A 50 -18.73 1.87 -22.59
C ASP A 50 -17.74 1.17 -23.52
N GLY A 51 -17.25 0.00 -23.06
CA GLY A 51 -16.29 -0.80 -23.82
C GLY A 51 -14.88 -0.23 -23.86
N LYS A 52 -14.62 0.82 -23.13
CA LYS A 52 -13.30 1.48 -23.10
C LYS A 52 -12.65 1.34 -21.74
N LEU A 53 -11.32 1.29 -21.77
CA LEU A 53 -10.52 1.24 -20.56
C LEU A 53 -10.36 2.66 -20.00
N VAL A 54 -10.79 2.87 -18.77
CA VAL A 54 -10.78 4.19 -18.11
C VAL A 54 -10.08 4.08 -16.75
N HIS A 55 -9.17 5.02 -16.48
CA HIS A 55 -8.55 5.10 -15.17
C HIS A 55 -9.57 5.60 -14.15
N SER A 56 -9.69 4.87 -13.03
CA SER A 56 -10.63 5.20 -11.96
C SER A 56 -9.88 5.73 -10.74
N LYS A 57 -10.18 6.95 -10.33
CA LYS A 57 -9.58 7.52 -9.13
C LYS A 57 -9.97 6.73 -7.89
N ASP A 58 -11.20 6.23 -7.83
CA ASP A 58 -11.67 5.42 -6.70
C ASP A 58 -10.87 4.11 -6.60
N LYS A 59 -10.60 3.46 -7.73
CA LYS A 59 -9.78 2.25 -7.76
C LYS A 59 -8.33 2.54 -7.39
N GLU A 60 -7.80 3.67 -7.84
CA GLU A 60 -6.45 4.09 -7.48
C GLU A 60 -6.32 4.25 -5.97
N VAL A 61 -7.27 4.95 -5.34
CA VAL A 61 -7.29 5.16 -3.89
C VAL A 61 -7.40 3.81 -3.16
N GLU A 62 -8.25 2.91 -3.65
CA GLU A 62 -8.41 1.58 -3.08
C GLU A 62 -7.09 0.79 -3.09
N VAL A 63 -6.40 0.78 -4.24
CA VAL A 63 -5.11 0.08 -4.38
C VAL A 63 -4.06 0.67 -3.45
N LYS A 64 -3.92 1.98 -3.43
CA LYS A 64 -2.97 2.68 -2.56
C LYS A 64 -3.29 2.46 -1.09
N SER A 65 -4.58 2.49 -0.74
CA SER A 65 -5.04 2.26 0.63
C SER A 65 -4.68 0.87 1.13
N GLN A 66 -4.91 -0.16 0.32
CA GLN A 66 -4.56 -1.52 0.68
C GLN A 66 -3.06 -1.68 0.90
N LYS A 67 -2.26 -1.06 0.04
CA LYS A 67 -0.80 -1.11 0.13
C LYS A 67 -0.30 -0.48 1.42
N VAL A 68 -0.80 0.70 1.75
CA VAL A 68 -0.39 1.43 2.96
C VAL A 68 -0.85 0.71 4.22
N ARG A 69 -2.07 0.17 4.23
CA ARG A 69 -2.57 -0.63 5.37
C ARG A 69 -1.69 -1.86 5.60
N LYS A 70 -1.23 -2.48 4.53
CA LYS A 70 -0.35 -3.64 4.62
C LYS A 70 0.98 -3.29 5.29
N VAL A 71 1.56 -2.15 4.90
CA VAL A 71 2.80 -1.65 5.51
C VAL A 71 2.56 -1.34 6.98
N ARG A 72 1.48 -0.60 7.30
CA ARG A 72 1.11 -0.28 8.69
C ARG A 72 0.99 -1.53 9.53
N ASN A 73 0.25 -2.53 9.04
CA ASN A 73 0.03 -3.77 9.76
C ASN A 73 1.33 -4.54 9.97
N SER A 74 2.22 -4.52 8.98
CA SER A 74 3.53 -5.17 9.11
C SER A 74 4.37 -4.49 10.19
N TYR A 75 4.26 -3.17 10.34
CA TYR A 75 4.97 -2.45 11.40
C TYR A 75 4.41 -2.74 12.78
N LEU A 76 3.09 -2.89 12.90
CA LEU A 76 2.48 -3.33 14.17
C LEU A 76 3.03 -4.69 14.58
N VAL A 77 3.06 -5.65 13.66
CA VAL A 77 3.55 -6.99 13.93
C VAL A 77 5.04 -6.99 14.23
N LYS A 78 5.82 -6.21 13.51
CA LYS A 78 7.28 -6.21 13.63
C LYS A 78 7.79 -5.43 14.84
N TYR A 79 7.23 -4.26 15.11
CA TYR A 79 7.78 -3.36 16.11
C TYR A 79 6.98 -3.28 17.40
N VAL A 80 5.69 -3.43 17.35
CA VAL A 80 4.79 -3.15 18.48
C VAL A 80 4.30 -4.40 19.18
N ASP A 81 3.69 -5.31 18.44
CA ASP A 81 3.04 -6.49 19.04
C ASP A 81 3.98 -7.33 19.90
N PRO A 82 5.24 -7.60 19.50
CA PRO A 82 6.14 -8.38 20.34
C PRO A 82 6.42 -7.71 21.70
N LYS A 83 6.32 -6.38 21.76
CA LYS A 83 6.56 -5.63 22.98
C LYS A 83 5.35 -5.59 23.91
N GLN A 84 4.20 -6.04 23.42
CA GLN A 84 2.96 -6.09 24.22
C GLN A 84 2.86 -7.36 25.07
N LEU A 85 3.76 -8.33 24.86
CA LEU A 85 3.78 -9.54 25.69
C LEU A 85 4.10 -9.16 27.13
N PHE A 86 3.37 -9.76 28.06
CA PHE A 86 3.44 -9.42 29.49
C PHE A 86 4.86 -9.28 30.04
N LEU A 87 5.67 -10.32 29.86
CA LEU A 87 7.03 -10.31 30.40
C LEU A 87 7.92 -9.29 29.72
N VAL A 88 7.79 -9.16 28.42
CA VAL A 88 8.57 -8.18 27.63
C VAL A 88 8.19 -6.77 28.05
N TRP A 89 6.89 -6.48 28.10
CA TRP A 89 6.38 -5.16 28.45
C TRP A 89 6.87 -4.72 29.84
N ASN A 90 6.78 -5.62 30.82
CA ASN A 90 7.18 -5.31 32.18
C ASN A 90 8.70 -5.11 32.34
N SER A 91 9.49 -5.59 31.37
CA SER A 91 10.94 -5.38 31.39
C SER A 91 11.35 -4.02 30.82
N LEU A 92 10.44 -3.32 30.17
CA LEU A 92 10.73 -2.03 29.54
C LEU A 92 10.75 -0.90 30.55
N THR A 93 11.56 0.12 30.26
CA THR A 93 11.54 1.36 31.04
C THR A 93 10.25 2.14 30.74
N ASP A 94 9.92 3.10 31.59
CA ASP A 94 8.77 3.96 31.37
C ASP A 94 8.89 4.73 30.05
N ALA A 95 10.08 5.18 29.71
CA ALA A 95 10.34 5.88 28.44
C ALA A 95 10.09 4.95 27.24
N GLU A 96 10.56 3.71 27.33
CA GLU A 96 10.33 2.73 26.28
C GLU A 96 8.84 2.41 26.11
N LYS A 97 8.14 2.24 27.23
CA LYS A 97 6.69 2.01 27.20
C LYS A 97 5.95 3.15 26.54
N ALA A 98 6.35 4.38 26.84
CA ALA A 98 5.75 5.58 26.24
C ALA A 98 5.99 5.61 24.73
N ASP A 99 7.20 5.27 24.29
CA ASP A 99 7.54 5.22 22.86
C ASP A 99 6.69 4.20 22.12
N TYR A 100 6.60 2.97 22.63
CA TYR A 100 5.81 1.92 21.97
C TYR A 100 4.31 2.22 21.98
N THR A 101 3.80 2.78 23.08
CA THR A 101 2.40 3.18 23.17
C THR A 101 2.09 4.30 22.17
N GLY A 102 2.95 5.30 22.10
CA GLY A 102 2.79 6.42 21.16
C GLY A 102 2.88 5.97 19.71
N TYR A 103 3.84 5.12 19.40
CA TYR A 103 3.99 4.60 18.04
C TYR A 103 2.80 3.74 17.62
N ARG A 104 2.33 2.87 18.51
CA ARG A 104 1.13 2.06 18.25
C ARG A 104 -0.06 2.94 17.94
N THR A 105 -0.29 3.98 18.74
CA THR A 105 -1.38 4.94 18.51
C THR A 105 -1.22 5.64 17.16
N TYR A 106 -0.01 6.06 16.83
CA TYR A 106 0.30 6.66 15.54
C TYR A 106 -0.09 5.73 14.39
N LEU A 107 0.30 4.45 14.46
CA LEU A 107 -0.01 3.48 13.41
C LEU A 107 -1.52 3.22 13.30
N LEU A 108 -2.20 3.06 14.44
CA LEU A 108 -3.65 2.80 14.46
C LEU A 108 -4.44 4.01 13.93
N ASP A 109 -3.98 5.21 14.24
CA ASP A 109 -4.64 6.43 13.81
C ASP A 109 -4.16 6.94 12.45
N TYR A 110 -3.20 6.25 11.84
CA TYR A 110 -2.60 6.70 10.58
C TYR A 110 -3.65 6.96 9.51
N THR A 111 -4.65 6.09 9.40
CA THR A 111 -5.69 6.20 8.38
C THR A 111 -6.72 7.30 8.66
N LYS A 112 -6.59 8.02 9.77
CA LYS A 112 -7.44 9.17 10.07
C LYS A 112 -6.90 10.47 9.46
N GLN A 113 -5.65 10.45 8.98
CA GLN A 113 -5.04 11.62 8.35
C GLN A 113 -5.54 11.79 6.92
N PRO A 114 -5.68 13.06 6.44
CA PRO A 114 -6.05 13.29 5.04
C PRO A 114 -5.02 12.68 4.10
N GLU A 115 -5.50 12.06 3.02
CA GLU A 115 -4.64 11.49 1.97
C GLU A 115 -3.56 10.56 2.50
N TRP A 116 -3.86 9.81 3.56
CA TRP A 116 -2.91 8.89 4.19
C TRP A 116 -2.37 7.83 3.21
N TYR A 117 -3.18 7.46 2.21
CA TYR A 117 -2.82 6.45 1.22
C TYR A 117 -1.75 6.93 0.23
N GLU A 118 -1.46 8.23 0.19
CA GLU A 118 -0.40 8.79 -0.67
C GLU A 118 0.99 8.69 -0.03
N ARG A 119 1.06 8.27 1.24
CA ARG A 119 2.31 8.19 1.98
C ARG A 119 2.40 6.85 2.67
N SER A 120 3.62 6.46 3.05
CA SER A 120 3.83 5.28 3.90
C SER A 120 3.95 5.73 5.35
N PRO A 121 3.49 4.89 6.30
CA PRO A 121 3.74 5.16 7.71
C PRO A 121 5.24 5.21 7.99
N LYS A 122 5.63 5.98 8.97
CA LYS A 122 7.02 6.05 9.42
C LYS A 122 7.39 4.77 10.13
N THR A 123 8.65 4.34 9.99
CA THR A 123 9.18 3.25 10.78
C THR A 123 9.30 3.71 12.23
N LEU A 124 9.49 2.76 13.15
CA LEU A 124 9.69 3.09 14.57
C LEU A 124 10.87 4.04 14.75
N GLU A 125 11.97 3.80 14.03
CA GLU A 125 13.15 4.67 14.11
C GLU A 125 12.84 6.10 13.69
N GLU A 126 12.16 6.26 12.56
CA GLU A 126 11.77 7.58 12.05
C GLU A 126 10.83 8.30 13.01
N TRP A 127 9.86 7.59 13.56
CA TRP A 127 8.90 8.16 14.50
C TRP A 127 9.60 8.61 15.77
N LYS A 128 10.53 7.81 16.29
CA LYS A 128 11.30 8.17 17.47
C LYS A 128 12.13 9.43 17.26
N LEU A 129 12.73 9.57 16.07
CA LEU A 129 13.52 10.75 15.74
C LEU A 129 12.67 12.02 15.80
N GLU A 130 11.40 11.94 15.44
CA GLU A 130 10.52 13.11 15.51
C GLU A 130 9.99 13.41 16.91
N HIS A 131 9.77 12.38 17.71
CA HIS A 131 9.10 12.55 19.01
C HIS A 131 10.06 12.49 20.19
N SER A 132 10.94 11.49 20.21
CA SER A 132 11.92 11.33 21.28
C SER A 132 13.19 12.10 21.01
N GLY A 133 13.62 12.15 19.74
CA GLY A 133 14.81 12.84 19.33
C GLY A 133 14.77 14.35 19.52
N LEU A 134 13.58 14.92 19.65
CA LEU A 134 13.44 16.35 19.92
C LEU A 134 14.13 16.77 21.22
N VAL A 135 14.06 15.91 22.20
CA VAL A 135 14.73 16.17 23.47
C VAL A 135 16.23 16.27 23.28
N THR A 136 16.78 15.43 22.44
CA THR A 136 18.20 15.41 22.12
C THR A 136 18.62 16.67 21.36
N LYS A 137 17.76 17.14 20.47
CA LYS A 137 18.06 18.31 19.64
C LYS A 137 18.13 19.62 20.43
N THR A 138 17.50 19.65 21.57
CA THR A 138 17.51 20.88 22.40
C THR A 138 18.75 21.06 23.21
N MET A 139 19.62 20.10 23.21
CA MET A 139 20.88 20.18 23.95
C MET A 139 21.95 20.87 23.15
#